data_4c7af7037d9da1e6653a4c88762d3efd
#
_entry.id   4c7af7037d9da1e6653a4c88762d3efd
#
_cell.length_a   1.000
_cell.length_b   1.000
_cell.length_c   1.000
_cell.angle_alpha   90.00
_cell.angle_beta   90.00
_cell.angle_gamma   90.00
#
_symmetry.space_group_name_H-M   'P 1'
#
loop_
_entity.id
_entity.type
_entity.pdbx_description
1 polymer ?
#
loop_
_entity_poly.entity_id
_entity_poly.type
_entity_poly.pdbx_seq_one_letter_code
_entity_poly.pdbx_strand_id
1 'polypeptide(L)'
;IAIERETPVAFSNIKPLQIQEELGSQPLPMLLNSTPGVYATQAGSDDNGPSISIRGFKQRNVSVLVDGIPVNDMESGGVYWNNWFGLDLVTQTMQVQRGLGASKLALPAIGGTVNIVTVGIENKKKTSVKQELGSYGLSRTTLGHTTGRLDGGWGFTFAGSYKHGGGYVAQTYTDSWFYYGKAQKALGSHIFSLSVTGAPSKNSARGYQQRIATHSKDYARSLFTGTDAEYTQMTEYSQAYDEIFNDG
;
A
#
# COMPACT_ATOMS: atom_id res chain seq x y z
N ILE A 1 -0.51 -19.81 8.25
CA ILE A 1 -0.98 -18.87 9.29
C ILE A 1 -0.50 -19.38 10.62
N ALA A 2 0.10 -18.51 11.46
CA ALA A 2 0.51 -18.84 12.80
C ALA A 2 -0.72 -18.89 13.73
N ILE A 3 -0.73 -19.85 14.64
CA ILE A 3 -1.82 -20.07 15.60
C ILE A 3 -1.31 -19.70 16.99
N GLU A 4 -2.09 -18.95 17.73
CA GLU A 4 -1.76 -18.52 19.07
C GLU A 4 -1.56 -19.73 19.99
N ARG A 5 -0.49 -19.71 20.78
CA ARG A 5 -0.04 -20.77 21.68
C ARG A 5 0.44 -22.08 21.02
N GLU A 6 0.33 -22.23 19.70
CA GLU A 6 0.79 -23.41 18.98
C GLU A 6 2.03 -23.12 18.11
N THR A 7 2.15 -21.90 17.58
CA THR A 7 3.26 -21.53 16.72
C THR A 7 4.32 -20.76 17.49
N PRO A 8 5.57 -21.26 17.59
CA PRO A 8 6.63 -20.67 18.42
C PRO A 8 7.30 -19.46 17.76
N VAL A 9 6.52 -18.57 17.15
CA VAL A 9 6.99 -17.32 16.53
C VAL A 9 6.18 -16.13 17.04
N ALA A 10 6.83 -14.98 17.16
CA ALA A 10 6.15 -13.75 17.53
C ALA A 10 5.31 -13.27 16.35
N PHE A 11 4.01 -13.21 16.49
CA PHE A 11 3.10 -12.69 15.48
C PHE A 11 2.05 -11.76 16.07
N SER A 12 1.42 -11.00 15.19
CA SER A 12 0.27 -10.13 15.50
C SER A 12 -0.80 -10.32 14.45
N ASN A 13 -2.04 -10.39 14.87
CA ASN A 13 -3.20 -10.46 13.97
C ASN A 13 -3.95 -9.13 14.01
N ILE A 14 -4.13 -8.53 12.85
CA ILE A 14 -4.92 -7.34 12.65
C ILE A 14 -6.28 -7.76 12.12
N LYS A 15 -7.33 -7.40 12.85
CA LYS A 15 -8.71 -7.80 12.55
C LYS A 15 -9.42 -6.75 11.68
N PRO A 16 -10.53 -7.09 10.99
CA PRO A 16 -11.26 -6.17 10.14
C PRO A 16 -11.72 -4.90 10.84
N LEU A 17 -12.13 -4.99 12.10
CA LEU A 17 -12.56 -3.84 12.88
C LEU A 17 -11.41 -2.84 13.05
N GLN A 18 -10.23 -3.33 13.41
CA GLN A 18 -9.04 -2.49 13.55
C GLN A 18 -8.66 -1.81 12.22
N ILE A 19 -8.78 -2.54 11.09
CA ILE A 19 -8.55 -1.94 9.75
C ILE A 19 -9.51 -0.77 9.52
N GLN A 20 -10.80 -0.93 9.87
CA GLN A 20 -11.81 0.09 9.66
C GLN A 20 -11.65 1.32 10.57
N GLU A 21 -11.19 1.12 11.80
CA GLU A 21 -11.06 2.18 12.81
C GLU A 21 -9.74 2.96 12.67
N GLU A 22 -8.63 2.27 12.37
CA GLU A 22 -7.29 2.88 12.42
C GLU A 22 -6.77 3.35 11.06
N LEU A 23 -7.21 2.71 9.95
CA LEU A 23 -6.59 2.98 8.64
C LEU A 23 -7.02 4.33 8.04
N GLY A 24 -8.30 4.70 8.17
CA GLY A 24 -8.83 5.85 7.44
C GLY A 24 -8.61 5.71 5.92
N SER A 25 -8.22 6.79 5.26
CA SER A 25 -7.90 6.81 3.82
C SER A 25 -6.43 6.53 3.51
N GLN A 26 -5.65 6.09 4.50
CA GLN A 26 -4.23 5.78 4.33
C GLN A 26 -4.02 4.47 3.57
N PRO A 27 -2.84 4.29 2.93
CA PRO A 27 -2.45 3.01 2.36
C PRO A 27 -2.37 1.90 3.42
N LEU A 28 -2.78 0.70 3.04
CA LEU A 28 -2.86 -0.45 3.96
C LEU A 28 -1.62 -0.69 4.83
N PRO A 29 -0.37 -0.53 4.33
CA PRO A 29 0.82 -0.70 5.16
C PRO A 29 0.91 0.22 6.38
N MET A 30 0.28 1.40 6.33
CA MET A 30 0.36 2.37 7.43
C MET A 30 -0.29 1.84 8.72
N LEU A 31 -1.25 0.95 8.59
CA LEU A 31 -1.87 0.24 9.71
C LEU A 31 -0.86 -0.56 10.54
N LEU A 32 0.22 -1.01 9.91
CA LEU A 32 1.25 -1.82 10.56
C LEU A 32 2.07 -1.06 11.60
N ASN A 33 1.99 0.28 11.63
CA ASN A 33 2.65 1.08 12.67
C ASN A 33 2.11 0.82 14.08
N SER A 34 0.89 0.29 14.21
CA SER A 34 0.34 -0.18 15.49
C SER A 34 0.92 -1.53 15.94
N THR A 35 1.72 -2.19 15.07
CA THR A 35 2.29 -3.51 15.36
C THR A 35 3.70 -3.39 15.93
N PRO A 36 4.00 -3.94 17.12
CA PRO A 36 5.32 -3.85 17.72
C PRO A 36 6.43 -4.37 16.82
N GLY A 37 7.50 -3.58 16.65
CA GLY A 37 8.66 -3.94 15.82
C GLY A 37 8.44 -3.83 14.32
N VAL A 38 7.35 -3.23 13.89
CA VAL A 38 7.08 -2.85 12.49
C VAL A 38 7.09 -1.33 12.37
N TYR A 39 7.67 -0.84 11.30
CA TYR A 39 7.68 0.56 10.96
C TYR A 39 7.27 0.71 9.50
N ALA A 40 6.20 1.42 9.27
CA ALA A 40 5.71 1.76 7.94
C ALA A 40 5.87 3.25 7.68
N THR A 41 6.36 3.59 6.51
CA THR A 41 6.52 4.96 6.04
C THR A 41 5.76 5.16 4.75
N GLN A 42 5.40 6.40 4.51
CA GLN A 42 4.83 6.86 3.25
C GLN A 42 5.73 7.97 2.70
N ALA A 43 6.18 7.84 1.46
CA ALA A 43 6.98 8.86 0.79
C ALA A 43 6.03 9.83 0.06
N GLY A 44 6.06 11.10 0.45
CA GLY A 44 5.20 12.13 -0.15
C GLY A 44 3.76 12.08 0.36
N SER A 45 2.85 12.60 -0.44
CA SER A 45 1.41 12.58 -0.15
C SER A 45 0.74 11.36 -0.78
N ASP A 46 -0.26 10.85 -0.10
CA ASP A 46 -1.16 9.78 -0.54
C ASP A 46 -0.53 8.39 -0.72
N ASP A 47 -0.90 7.68 -1.81
CA ASP A 47 -0.58 6.27 -2.02
C ASP A 47 0.86 6.04 -2.52
N ASN A 48 1.67 7.11 -2.57
CA ASN A 48 3.01 7.02 -3.11
C ASN A 48 4.00 6.37 -2.16
N GLY A 49 4.54 5.26 -2.62
CA GLY A 49 5.68 4.59 -2.07
C GLY A 49 5.62 4.18 -0.59
N PRO A 50 4.46 3.69 -0.06
CA PRO A 50 4.50 3.11 1.26
C PRO A 50 5.56 2.03 1.30
N SER A 51 6.32 2.00 2.39
CA SER A 51 7.35 1.00 2.62
C SER A 51 7.26 0.49 4.04
N ILE A 52 7.57 -0.77 4.24
CA ILE A 52 7.58 -1.41 5.55
C ILE A 52 8.97 -1.87 5.93
N SER A 53 9.27 -1.82 7.21
CA SER A 53 10.39 -2.53 7.79
C SER A 53 9.95 -3.31 9.03
N ILE A 54 10.49 -4.49 9.23
CA ILE A 54 10.22 -5.33 10.38
C ILE A 54 11.53 -5.59 11.11
N ARG A 55 11.63 -5.19 12.38
CA ARG A 55 12.85 -5.30 13.19
C ARG A 55 14.09 -4.69 12.50
N GLY A 56 13.91 -3.59 11.75
CA GLY A 56 14.99 -2.93 11.01
C GLY A 56 15.30 -3.54 9.63
N PHE A 57 14.75 -4.70 9.30
CA PHE A 57 14.90 -5.27 7.96
C PHE A 57 14.02 -4.53 6.96
N LYS A 58 14.62 -4.07 5.86
CA LYS A 58 13.92 -3.37 4.77
C LYS A 58 12.91 -4.29 4.07
N GLN A 59 11.93 -3.71 3.41
CA GLN A 59 10.83 -4.40 2.73
C GLN A 59 11.25 -5.57 1.85
N ARG A 60 12.37 -5.47 1.12
CA ARG A 60 12.89 -6.55 0.28
C ARG A 60 13.28 -7.84 1.06
N ASN A 61 13.41 -7.73 2.37
CA ASN A 61 13.71 -8.87 3.26
C ASN A 61 12.46 -9.32 4.05
N VAL A 62 11.28 -8.81 3.67
CA VAL A 62 9.98 -9.14 4.26
C VAL A 62 9.13 -9.79 3.17
N SER A 63 8.65 -10.99 3.41
CA SER A 63 7.72 -11.64 2.49
C SER A 63 6.31 -11.09 2.71
N VAL A 64 5.66 -10.65 1.65
CA VAL A 64 4.26 -10.21 1.66
C VAL A 64 3.44 -11.18 0.81
N LEU A 65 2.36 -11.70 1.39
CA LEU A 65 1.47 -12.64 0.72
C LEU A 65 0.03 -12.12 0.74
N VAL A 66 -0.68 -12.37 -0.35
CA VAL A 66 -2.14 -12.19 -0.45
C VAL A 66 -2.76 -13.54 -0.73
N ASP A 67 -3.62 -14.01 0.18
CA ASP A 67 -4.20 -15.36 0.14
C ASP A 67 -3.15 -16.48 -0.02
N GLY A 68 -1.96 -16.29 0.56
CA GLY A 68 -0.84 -17.24 0.48
C GLY A 68 0.02 -17.12 -0.79
N ILE A 69 -0.31 -16.24 -1.71
CA ILE A 69 0.45 -15.99 -2.94
C ILE A 69 1.42 -14.83 -2.69
N PRO A 70 2.73 -15.00 -2.94
CA PRO A 70 3.70 -13.93 -2.81
C PRO A 70 3.44 -12.79 -3.80
N VAL A 71 3.57 -11.55 -3.31
CA VAL A 71 3.36 -10.34 -4.12
C VAL A 71 4.60 -9.44 -4.17
N ASN A 72 5.71 -9.92 -3.61
CA ASN A 72 6.98 -9.25 -3.75
C ASN A 72 7.43 -9.25 -5.21
N ASP A 73 7.89 -8.12 -5.68
CA ASP A 73 8.50 -7.96 -6.98
C ASP A 73 9.76 -8.82 -7.13
N MET A 74 9.89 -9.51 -8.24
CA MET A 74 10.97 -10.50 -8.45
C MET A 74 12.34 -9.83 -8.65
N GLU A 75 12.39 -8.58 -9.11
CA GLU A 75 13.63 -7.86 -9.37
C GLU A 75 14.11 -7.14 -8.11
N SER A 76 13.25 -6.33 -7.49
CA SER A 76 13.60 -5.49 -6.34
C SER A 76 13.41 -6.18 -4.99
N GLY A 77 12.61 -7.24 -4.94
CA GLY A 77 12.16 -7.89 -3.71
C GLY A 77 11.15 -7.05 -2.90
N GLY A 78 10.85 -5.85 -3.35
CA GLY A 78 9.91 -4.93 -2.70
C GLY A 78 8.45 -5.23 -3.03
N VAL A 79 7.54 -4.43 -2.48
CA VAL A 79 6.13 -4.43 -2.85
C VAL A 79 5.75 -3.04 -3.29
N TYR A 80 5.21 -2.90 -4.49
CA TYR A 80 4.65 -1.66 -5.00
C TYR A 80 3.20 -1.54 -4.50
N TRP A 81 3.02 -0.96 -3.31
CA TRP A 81 1.74 -0.91 -2.62
C TRP A 81 0.65 -0.16 -3.38
N ASN A 82 1.03 0.71 -4.31
CA ASN A 82 0.09 1.39 -5.20
C ASN A 82 -0.70 0.40 -6.06
N ASN A 83 -0.08 -0.72 -6.45
CA ASN A 83 -0.73 -1.79 -7.21
C ASN A 83 -1.77 -2.55 -6.36
N TRP A 84 -1.78 -2.29 -5.05
CA TRP A 84 -2.65 -2.92 -4.06
C TRP A 84 -3.57 -1.90 -3.38
N PHE A 85 -3.74 -0.72 -3.99
CA PHE A 85 -4.73 0.26 -3.54
C PHE A 85 -6.10 -0.41 -3.43
N GLY A 86 -6.82 -0.17 -2.35
CA GLY A 86 -8.14 -0.76 -2.12
C GLY A 86 -8.15 -2.18 -1.56
N LEU A 87 -7.00 -2.82 -1.38
CA LEU A 87 -6.93 -4.16 -0.77
C LEU A 87 -7.52 -4.18 0.66
N ASP A 88 -7.51 -3.04 1.37
CA ASP A 88 -8.15 -2.86 2.67
C ASP A 88 -9.64 -3.21 2.67
N LEU A 89 -10.32 -3.00 1.55
CA LEU A 89 -11.76 -3.26 1.39
C LEU A 89 -12.13 -4.74 1.47
N VAL A 90 -11.23 -5.56 1.03
CA VAL A 90 -11.44 -7.00 0.92
C VAL A 90 -10.55 -7.78 1.90
N THR A 91 -9.76 -7.10 2.72
CA THR A 91 -8.95 -7.75 3.75
C THR A 91 -9.81 -8.21 4.92
N GLN A 92 -9.80 -9.52 5.17
CA GLN A 92 -10.43 -10.13 6.31
C GLN A 92 -9.51 -10.10 7.54
N THR A 93 -8.23 -10.38 7.36
CA THR A 93 -7.24 -10.33 8.42
C THR A 93 -5.85 -10.14 7.84
N MET A 94 -4.99 -9.49 8.59
CA MET A 94 -3.58 -9.38 8.27
C MET A 94 -2.77 -9.94 9.43
N GLN A 95 -1.93 -10.92 9.14
CA GLN A 95 -1.04 -11.52 10.11
C GLN A 95 0.40 -11.10 9.84
N VAL A 96 1.04 -10.54 10.84
CA VAL A 96 2.45 -10.14 10.80
C VAL A 96 3.25 -11.09 11.66
N GLN A 97 4.14 -11.87 11.06
CA GLN A 97 5.11 -12.71 11.75
C GLN A 97 6.47 -12.02 11.74
N ARG A 98 7.12 -11.95 12.88
CA ARG A 98 8.37 -11.22 13.07
C ARG A 98 9.54 -12.17 13.25
N GLY A 99 10.57 -11.99 12.41
CA GLY A 99 11.76 -12.84 12.37
C GLY A 99 11.61 -14.01 11.43
N LEU A 100 12.53 -14.96 11.50
CA LEU A 100 12.53 -16.18 10.69
C LEU A 100 11.25 -16.97 10.99
N GLY A 101 10.20 -16.65 10.26
CA GLY A 101 9.00 -17.46 10.25
C GLY A 101 9.26 -18.74 9.48
N ALA A 102 8.65 -19.85 9.88
CA ALA A 102 8.58 -21.05 9.07
C ALA A 102 7.70 -20.78 7.84
N SER A 103 8.20 -19.97 6.92
CA SER A 103 7.57 -19.82 5.61
C SER A 103 7.77 -21.13 4.87
N LYS A 104 6.68 -21.83 4.59
CA LYS A 104 6.70 -23.01 3.70
C LYS A 104 7.07 -22.61 2.25
N LEU A 105 7.13 -21.32 1.98
CA LEU A 105 7.49 -20.72 0.69
C LEU A 105 8.93 -20.24 0.79
N ALA A 106 9.75 -20.64 -0.17
CA ALA A 106 11.20 -20.34 -0.26
C ALA A 106 11.49 -18.87 -0.61
N LEU A 107 10.81 -17.92 0.04
CA LEU A 107 11.05 -16.49 -0.13
C LEU A 107 11.97 -15.96 0.95
N PRO A 108 12.87 -15.02 0.63
CA PRO A 108 13.69 -14.36 1.63
C PRO A 108 12.79 -13.57 2.60
N ALA A 109 12.63 -14.10 3.80
CA ALA A 109 11.76 -13.54 4.85
C ALA A 109 12.50 -13.39 6.18
N ILE A 110 13.77 -12.96 6.14
CA ILE A 110 14.63 -12.80 7.32
C ILE A 110 14.02 -11.80 8.30
N GLY A 111 13.40 -10.73 7.80
CA GLY A 111 12.73 -9.72 8.61
C GLY A 111 11.40 -10.20 9.17
N GLY A 112 10.70 -11.02 8.43
CA GLY A 112 9.37 -11.51 8.78
C GLY A 112 8.45 -11.68 7.58
N THR A 113 7.19 -11.98 7.88
CA THR A 113 6.15 -12.22 6.86
C THR A 113 4.90 -11.42 7.18
N VAL A 114 4.32 -10.77 6.19
CA VAL A 114 2.99 -10.16 6.24
C VAL A 114 2.07 -11.01 5.37
N ASN A 115 1.06 -11.63 5.95
CA ASN A 115 0.07 -12.43 5.23
C ASN A 115 -1.30 -11.75 5.31
N ILE A 116 -1.81 -11.35 4.16
CA ILE A 116 -3.10 -10.69 3.99
C ILE A 116 -4.09 -11.75 3.50
N VAL A 117 -5.13 -11.98 4.26
CA VAL A 117 -6.20 -12.92 3.90
C VAL A 117 -7.42 -12.12 3.49
N THR A 118 -7.91 -12.37 2.30
CA THR A 118 -9.08 -11.67 1.78
C THR A 118 -10.39 -12.34 2.20
N VAL A 119 -11.47 -11.54 2.17
CA VAL A 119 -12.84 -12.02 2.43
C VAL A 119 -13.16 -13.22 1.57
N GLY A 120 -13.76 -14.25 2.17
CA GLY A 120 -14.06 -15.51 1.50
C GLY A 120 -15.48 -16.00 1.76
N ILE A 121 -15.76 -17.20 1.23
CA ILE A 121 -17.06 -17.87 1.28
C ILE A 121 -17.57 -18.13 2.71
N GLU A 122 -16.68 -18.19 3.69
CA GLU A 122 -17.03 -18.40 5.10
C GLU A 122 -17.56 -17.13 5.78
N ASN A 123 -17.46 -15.98 5.13
CA ASN A 123 -17.97 -14.73 5.65
C ASN A 123 -19.50 -14.64 5.45
N LYS A 124 -20.16 -13.92 6.36
CA LYS A 124 -21.60 -13.64 6.22
C LYS A 124 -21.85 -12.70 5.04
N LYS A 125 -23.02 -12.84 4.41
CA LYS A 125 -23.49 -11.89 3.39
C LYS A 125 -23.42 -10.47 3.94
N LYS A 126 -22.76 -9.59 3.20
CA LYS A 126 -22.59 -8.18 3.57
C LYS A 126 -22.50 -7.31 2.33
N THR A 127 -23.18 -6.19 2.35
CA THR A 127 -22.99 -5.09 1.41
C THR A 127 -22.48 -3.89 2.18
N SER A 128 -21.51 -3.19 1.65
CA SER A 128 -20.95 -1.98 2.26
C SER A 128 -20.81 -0.89 1.21
N VAL A 129 -21.15 0.32 1.63
CA VAL A 129 -20.90 1.55 0.90
C VAL A 129 -20.17 2.47 1.86
N LYS A 130 -19.05 3.02 1.44
CA LYS A 130 -18.26 3.94 2.26
C LYS A 130 -17.90 5.15 1.42
N GLN A 131 -18.11 6.34 1.98
CA GLN A 131 -17.66 7.60 1.43
C GLN A 131 -16.66 8.21 2.41
N GLU A 132 -15.49 8.55 1.93
CA GLU A 132 -14.44 9.20 2.69
C GLU A 132 -14.16 10.56 2.06
N LEU A 133 -14.04 11.58 2.88
CA LEU A 133 -13.70 12.95 2.49
C LEU A 133 -12.51 13.40 3.33
N GLY A 134 -11.58 14.07 2.73
CA GLY A 134 -10.36 14.52 3.39
C GLY A 134 -9.94 15.91 2.95
N SER A 135 -8.84 16.38 3.51
CA SER A 135 -8.21 17.64 3.11
C SER A 135 -7.75 17.59 1.66
N TYR A 136 -7.53 18.76 1.07
CA TYR A 136 -7.06 18.93 -0.33
C TYR A 136 -7.99 18.31 -1.39
N GLY A 137 -9.30 18.29 -1.10
CA GLY A 137 -10.30 17.74 -2.01
C GLY A 137 -10.26 16.21 -2.13
N LEU A 138 -9.61 15.53 -1.18
CA LEU A 138 -9.58 14.07 -1.17
C LEU A 138 -10.98 13.50 -1.01
N SER A 139 -11.37 12.63 -1.93
CA SER A 139 -12.63 11.89 -1.91
C SER A 139 -12.37 10.44 -2.31
N ARG A 140 -12.96 9.52 -1.55
CA ARG A 140 -12.93 8.09 -1.86
C ARG A 140 -14.31 7.50 -1.71
N THR A 141 -14.84 6.94 -2.78
CA THR A 141 -16.11 6.20 -2.80
C THR A 141 -15.80 4.72 -2.94
N THR A 142 -16.42 3.91 -2.11
CA THR A 142 -16.18 2.48 -2.04
C THR A 142 -17.49 1.71 -2.02
N LEU A 143 -17.55 0.65 -2.81
CA LEU A 143 -18.64 -0.34 -2.82
C LEU A 143 -18.07 -1.72 -2.61
N GLY A 144 -18.69 -2.51 -1.75
CA GLY A 144 -18.30 -3.90 -1.51
C GLY A 144 -19.53 -4.79 -1.30
N HIS A 145 -19.47 -6.00 -1.83
CA HIS A 145 -20.50 -7.01 -1.62
C HIS A 145 -19.87 -8.39 -1.51
N THR A 146 -20.30 -9.16 -0.52
CA THR A 146 -20.03 -10.60 -0.43
C THR A 146 -21.35 -11.33 -0.23
N THR A 147 -21.55 -12.42 -0.96
CA THR A 147 -22.74 -13.24 -0.84
C THR A 147 -22.70 -14.16 0.37
N GLY A 148 -21.51 -14.41 0.93
CA GLY A 148 -21.31 -15.55 1.80
C GLY A 148 -21.48 -16.86 1.03
N ARG A 149 -21.70 -17.96 1.76
CA ARG A 149 -21.91 -19.28 1.17
C ARG A 149 -23.36 -19.42 0.73
N LEU A 150 -23.53 -19.60 -0.58
CA LEU A 150 -24.80 -19.86 -1.22
C LEU A 150 -25.12 -21.36 -1.25
N ASP A 151 -26.36 -21.71 -1.54
CA ASP A 151 -26.79 -23.07 -1.81
C ASP A 151 -25.94 -23.65 -2.95
N GLY A 152 -25.58 -24.93 -2.83
CA GLY A 152 -24.65 -25.56 -3.75
C GLY A 152 -23.16 -25.22 -3.52
N GLY A 153 -22.81 -24.46 -2.46
CA GLY A 153 -21.42 -24.22 -2.04
C GLY A 153 -20.66 -23.18 -2.86
N TRP A 154 -21.35 -22.29 -3.56
CA TRP A 154 -20.76 -21.13 -4.21
C TRP A 154 -20.67 -19.94 -3.27
N GLY A 155 -19.74 -19.04 -3.53
CA GLY A 155 -19.64 -17.74 -2.89
C GLY A 155 -18.93 -16.73 -3.79
N PHE A 156 -19.39 -15.49 -3.74
CA PHE A 156 -18.87 -14.40 -4.56
C PHE A 156 -18.57 -13.18 -3.68
N THR A 157 -17.47 -12.52 -4.00
CA THR A 157 -17.09 -11.25 -3.39
C THR A 157 -16.70 -10.27 -4.49
N PHE A 158 -17.25 -9.06 -4.43
CA PHE A 158 -16.94 -7.95 -5.32
C PHE A 158 -16.63 -6.72 -4.50
N ALA A 159 -15.64 -5.96 -4.93
CA ALA A 159 -15.35 -4.64 -4.37
C ALA A 159 -14.86 -3.69 -5.46
N GLY A 160 -15.18 -2.42 -5.31
CA GLY A 160 -14.70 -1.35 -6.15
C GLY A 160 -14.50 -0.08 -5.35
N SER A 161 -13.50 0.70 -5.69
CA SER A 161 -13.24 1.99 -5.08
C SER A 161 -12.69 2.96 -6.10
N TYR A 162 -13.10 4.22 -5.97
CA TYR A 162 -12.53 5.33 -6.68
C TYR A 162 -12.04 6.38 -5.69
N LYS A 163 -10.78 6.77 -5.79
CA LYS A 163 -10.13 7.76 -4.95
C LYS A 163 -9.53 8.85 -5.82
N HIS A 164 -9.83 10.09 -5.50
CA HIS A 164 -9.23 11.24 -6.16
C HIS A 164 -8.98 12.37 -5.16
N GLY A 165 -8.02 13.23 -5.44
CA GLY A 165 -7.74 14.42 -4.65
C GLY A 165 -6.32 14.93 -4.81
N GLY A 166 -6.07 16.12 -4.28
CA GLY A 166 -4.72 16.67 -4.15
C GLY A 166 -4.03 16.16 -2.89
N GLY A 167 -2.73 16.41 -2.80
CA GLY A 167 -1.94 16.16 -1.60
C GLY A 167 -1.60 17.45 -0.85
N TYR A 168 -1.03 17.35 0.34
CA TYR A 168 -0.59 18.49 1.13
C TYR A 168 0.64 19.19 0.50
N VAL A 169 1.39 18.50 -0.34
CA VAL A 169 2.49 19.06 -1.11
C VAL A 169 1.93 19.57 -2.44
N ALA A 170 2.29 20.79 -2.81
CA ALA A 170 1.84 21.39 -4.08
C ALA A 170 2.15 20.50 -5.29
N GLN A 171 1.22 20.42 -6.24
CA GLN A 171 1.30 19.61 -7.46
C GLN A 171 1.31 18.09 -7.23
N THR A 172 1.01 17.62 -6.03
CA THR A 172 0.78 16.20 -5.79
C THR A 172 -0.71 15.89 -5.87
N TYR A 173 -1.05 14.79 -6.50
CA TYR A 173 -2.44 14.33 -6.66
C TYR A 173 -2.51 12.80 -6.72
N THR A 174 -3.70 12.29 -6.48
CA THR A 174 -4.05 10.88 -6.72
C THR A 174 -5.34 10.79 -7.52
N ASP A 175 -5.39 9.86 -8.45
CA ASP A 175 -6.58 9.46 -9.22
C ASP A 175 -6.47 7.94 -9.45
N SER A 176 -7.16 7.18 -8.61
CA SER A 176 -6.95 5.75 -8.49
C SER A 176 -8.26 4.98 -8.47
N TRP A 177 -8.32 3.92 -9.24
CA TRP A 177 -9.40 2.94 -9.25
C TRP A 177 -8.95 1.62 -8.65
N PHE A 178 -9.85 0.95 -8.00
CA PHE A 178 -9.67 -0.42 -7.54
C PHE A 178 -10.87 -1.26 -7.93
N TYR A 179 -10.61 -2.46 -8.39
CA TYR A 179 -11.63 -3.46 -8.59
C TYR A 179 -11.13 -4.82 -8.09
N TYR A 180 -12.04 -5.58 -7.54
CA TYR A 180 -11.80 -6.92 -7.03
C TYR A 180 -13.00 -7.81 -7.29
N GLY A 181 -12.76 -9.00 -7.77
CA GLY A 181 -13.74 -10.05 -7.92
C GLY A 181 -13.17 -11.38 -7.44
N LYS A 182 -13.91 -12.11 -6.60
CA LYS A 182 -13.54 -13.44 -6.14
C LYS A 182 -14.73 -14.38 -6.25
N ALA A 183 -14.55 -15.49 -6.93
CA ALA A 183 -15.50 -16.60 -6.99
C ALA A 183 -14.90 -17.81 -6.27
N GLN A 184 -15.68 -18.43 -5.42
CA GLN A 184 -15.27 -19.62 -4.67
C GLN A 184 -16.30 -20.73 -4.77
N LYS A 185 -15.81 -21.96 -4.79
CA LYS A 185 -16.62 -23.19 -4.78
C LYS A 185 -16.12 -24.13 -3.72
N ALA A 186 -16.96 -24.45 -2.76
CA ALA A 186 -16.69 -25.49 -1.78
C ALA A 186 -17.17 -26.85 -2.31
N LEU A 187 -16.28 -27.84 -2.33
CA LEU A 187 -16.55 -29.22 -2.72
C LEU A 187 -15.98 -30.15 -1.64
N GLY A 188 -16.83 -30.64 -0.78
CA GLY A 188 -16.39 -31.44 0.37
C GLY A 188 -15.45 -30.63 1.29
N SER A 189 -14.23 -31.11 1.49
CA SER A 189 -13.19 -30.45 2.29
C SER A 189 -12.32 -29.45 1.49
N HIS A 190 -12.57 -29.28 0.19
CA HIS A 190 -11.79 -28.42 -0.67
C HIS A 190 -12.55 -27.14 -1.01
N ILE A 191 -11.81 -26.03 -1.09
CA ILE A 191 -12.31 -24.73 -1.58
C ILE A 191 -11.47 -24.31 -2.76
N PHE A 192 -12.09 -24.21 -3.93
CA PHE A 192 -11.48 -23.64 -5.13
C PHE A 192 -11.79 -22.15 -5.17
N SER A 193 -10.79 -21.36 -5.47
CA SER A 193 -10.90 -19.90 -5.52
C SER A 193 -10.32 -19.35 -6.81
N LEU A 194 -11.06 -18.48 -7.47
CA LEU A 194 -10.58 -17.65 -8.56
C LEU A 194 -10.76 -16.19 -8.15
N SER A 195 -9.70 -15.40 -8.21
CA SER A 195 -9.76 -13.97 -7.90
C SER A 195 -9.10 -13.13 -9.00
N VAL A 196 -9.70 -11.99 -9.26
CA VAL A 196 -9.19 -10.95 -10.16
C VAL A 196 -9.13 -9.64 -9.40
N THR A 197 -8.02 -8.95 -9.50
CA THR A 197 -7.82 -7.64 -8.87
C THR A 197 -7.08 -6.71 -9.81
N GLY A 198 -7.36 -5.41 -9.71
CA GLY A 198 -6.60 -4.38 -10.38
C GLY A 198 -6.73 -3.05 -9.67
N ALA A 199 -5.67 -2.25 -9.76
CA ALA A 199 -5.57 -0.94 -9.14
C ALA A 199 -4.92 0.08 -10.09
N PRO A 200 -5.56 0.38 -11.24
CA PRO A 200 -5.03 1.42 -12.12
C PRO A 200 -5.02 2.76 -11.38
N SER A 201 -3.87 3.43 -11.38
CA SER A 201 -3.69 4.69 -10.68
C SER A 201 -2.88 5.67 -11.50
N LYS A 202 -3.25 6.96 -11.37
CA LYS A 202 -2.44 8.09 -11.77
C LYS A 202 -2.15 8.90 -10.51
N ASN A 203 -0.90 9.15 -10.27
CA ASN A 203 -0.50 9.93 -9.11
C ASN A 203 0.75 10.75 -9.42
N SER A 204 0.89 11.85 -8.71
CA SER A 204 2.10 12.64 -8.70
C SER A 204 2.67 12.68 -7.30
N ALA A 205 3.95 12.40 -7.17
CA ALA A 205 4.65 12.45 -5.91
C ALA A 205 5.99 13.14 -6.06
N ARG A 206 6.38 13.83 -5.00
CA ARG A 206 7.75 14.29 -4.82
C ARG A 206 8.52 13.25 -4.01
N GLY A 207 9.04 12.23 -4.71
CA GLY A 207 9.67 11.04 -4.09
C GLY A 207 11.10 11.22 -3.62
N TYR A 208 11.76 12.32 -3.96
CA TYR A 208 13.17 12.53 -3.65
C TYR A 208 13.37 13.77 -2.80
N GLN A 209 14.16 13.62 -1.73
CA GLN A 209 14.68 14.75 -0.99
C GLN A 209 15.67 15.51 -1.87
N GLN A 210 15.39 16.78 -2.13
CA GLN A 210 16.29 17.68 -2.84
C GLN A 210 16.91 18.67 -1.86
N ARG A 211 18.08 19.20 -2.22
CA ARG A 211 18.72 20.25 -1.45
C ARG A 211 17.91 21.53 -1.59
N ILE A 212 17.85 22.35 -0.53
CA ILE A 212 17.18 23.67 -0.56
C ILE A 212 17.68 24.54 -1.72
N ALA A 213 18.98 24.43 -2.03
CA ALA A 213 19.59 25.11 -3.17
C ALA A 213 18.95 24.81 -4.54
N THR A 214 18.25 23.68 -4.68
CA THR A 214 17.51 23.32 -5.91
C THR A 214 16.22 24.15 -6.06
N HIS A 215 15.68 24.64 -4.94
CA HIS A 215 14.41 25.37 -4.90
C HIS A 215 14.55 26.86 -4.56
N SER A 216 15.77 27.33 -4.24
CA SER A 216 16.04 28.72 -3.88
C SER A 216 17.32 29.20 -4.55
N LYS A 217 17.15 30.08 -5.54
CA LYS A 217 18.28 30.68 -6.28
C LYS A 217 19.20 31.47 -5.36
N ASP A 218 18.63 32.25 -4.43
CA ASP A 218 19.39 33.07 -3.49
C ASP A 218 20.24 32.19 -2.55
N TYR A 219 19.67 31.09 -2.06
CA TYR A 219 20.40 30.15 -1.23
C TYR A 219 21.47 29.39 -2.05
N ALA A 220 21.16 28.97 -3.26
CA ALA A 220 22.13 28.35 -4.15
C ALA A 220 23.32 29.32 -4.43
N ARG A 221 23.01 30.59 -4.69
CA ARG A 221 24.04 31.64 -4.90
C ARG A 221 24.93 31.84 -3.67
N SER A 222 24.36 31.82 -2.47
CA SER A 222 25.10 31.96 -1.22
C SER A 222 26.10 30.81 -0.96
N LEU A 223 25.84 29.65 -1.51
CA LEU A 223 26.71 28.45 -1.38
C LEU A 223 27.73 28.33 -2.52
N PHE A 224 27.55 29.08 -3.60
CA PHE A 224 28.39 28.96 -4.79
C PHE A 224 29.63 29.83 -4.65
N THR A 225 30.79 29.23 -4.84
CA THR A 225 32.11 29.89 -4.69
C THR A 225 32.77 30.27 -6.01
N GLY A 226 32.12 29.96 -7.13
CA GLY A 226 32.60 30.29 -8.49
C GLY A 226 32.24 31.68 -8.96
N THR A 227 32.55 31.99 -10.20
CA THR A 227 32.25 33.26 -10.86
C THR A 227 30.77 33.40 -11.19
N ASP A 228 30.29 34.64 -11.41
CA ASP A 228 28.90 34.90 -11.81
C ASP A 228 28.55 34.26 -13.15
N ALA A 229 29.50 34.18 -14.09
CA ALA A 229 29.29 33.52 -15.37
C ALA A 229 29.05 32.01 -15.20
N GLU A 230 29.83 31.34 -14.36
CA GLU A 230 29.64 29.91 -14.07
C GLU A 230 28.31 29.65 -13.33
N TYR A 231 27.93 30.55 -12.40
CA TYR A 231 26.64 30.45 -11.73
C TYR A 231 25.47 30.62 -12.70
N THR A 232 25.54 31.57 -13.61
CA THR A 232 24.51 31.81 -14.65
C THR A 232 24.36 30.59 -15.54
N GLN A 233 25.46 29.98 -15.97
CA GLN A 233 25.44 28.76 -16.78
C GLN A 233 24.80 27.58 -16.04
N MET A 234 25.06 27.44 -14.73
CA MET A 234 24.38 26.42 -13.91
C MET A 234 22.87 26.67 -13.77
N THR A 235 22.45 27.93 -13.62
CA THR A 235 21.04 28.29 -13.46
C THR A 235 20.23 28.16 -14.75
N GLU A 236 20.84 28.31 -15.91
CA GLU A 236 20.19 28.02 -17.19
C GLU A 236 19.79 26.54 -17.31
N TYR A 237 20.61 25.64 -16.79
CA TYR A 237 20.26 24.21 -16.69
C TYR A 237 19.14 23.92 -15.67
N SER A 238 19.08 24.67 -14.56
CA SER A 238 18.04 24.51 -13.56
C SER A 238 16.73 25.21 -13.90
N GLN A 239 16.77 26.27 -14.71
CA GLN A 239 15.59 26.95 -15.22
C GLN A 239 14.77 26.05 -16.16
N ALA A 240 15.40 25.25 -17.00
CA ALA A 240 14.69 24.26 -17.79
C ALA A 240 13.94 23.23 -16.91
N TYR A 241 14.42 22.98 -15.71
CA TYR A 241 13.76 22.11 -14.74
C TYR A 241 12.61 22.83 -13.99
N ASP A 242 12.78 24.13 -13.69
CA ASP A 242 11.76 24.97 -13.07
C ASP A 242 10.57 25.25 -14.02
N GLU A 243 10.80 25.47 -15.31
CA GLU A 243 9.77 25.67 -16.31
C GLU A 243 8.91 24.42 -16.53
N ILE A 244 9.51 23.23 -16.49
CA ILE A 244 8.78 21.97 -16.64
C ILE A 244 7.91 21.64 -15.42
N PHE A 245 8.26 22.11 -14.22
CA PHE A 245 7.56 21.79 -12.98
C PHE A 245 6.71 22.89 -12.38
N ASN A 246 6.89 24.16 -12.80
CA ASN A 246 6.17 25.31 -12.24
C ASN A 246 5.09 25.89 -13.17
N ASP A 247 5.06 25.52 -14.45
CA ASP A 247 4.08 25.98 -15.43
C ASP A 247 3.01 24.92 -15.78
N GLY A 248 2.83 23.89 -14.94
CA GLY A 248 1.82 22.87 -15.11
C GLY A 248 0.66 22.99 -14.13
#